data_f1dfed40b60ec68883b343a5855f19c4
#
_entry.id   f1dfed40b60ec68883b343a5855f19c4
#
_cell.length_a   1.000
_cell.length_b   1.000
_cell.length_c   1.000
_cell.angle_alpha   90.00
_cell.angle_beta   90.00
_cell.angle_gamma   90.00
#
_symmetry.space_group_name_H-M   'P 1'
#
loop_
_entity.id
_entity.type
_entity.pdbx_description
1 polymer ?
#
loop_
_entity_poly.entity_id
_entity_poly.type
_entity_poly.pdbx_seq_one_letter_code
_entity_poly.pdbx_strand_id
1 'polypeptide(L)'
;MDDLAKAGGYPAGKQVDPHREADGGEGRIVTDEGRRARSTPVADAEGLLAIPPLLVTEDADIVEVLRQASAQPQTRVIGVVDANGILIGVLPILRLAEAYLSHVSPEVVLSDISDLAALRDYGRVIEARTAGDAMVPPVTVTATQFIDHAFRLMHSRHISGAYVVDAGGRPTGYLDLLELVALFLRQSGGDRGEPDDRIP
;
A
#
# COMPACT_ATOMS: atom_id res chain seq x y z
N MET A 1 -1.35 -39.50 55.44
CA MET A 1 -2.36 -39.53 54.40
C MET A 1 -1.98 -38.41 53.45
N ASP A 2 -0.93 -38.61 52.70
CA ASP A 2 -0.72 -39.47 51.51
C ASP A 2 -1.45 -38.90 50.32
N ASP A 3 -0.55 -38.50 49.44
CA ASP A 3 -0.57 -38.76 48.02
C ASP A 3 -1.32 -37.79 47.12
N LEU A 4 -0.51 -37.01 46.41
CA LEU A 4 -0.62 -36.83 44.96
C LEU A 4 0.47 -35.90 44.39
N ALA A 5 1.68 -36.44 44.39
CA ALA A 5 2.75 -36.01 43.47
C ALA A 5 2.79 -36.99 42.28
N LYS A 6 2.49 -36.54 41.07
CA LYS A 6 2.89 -37.08 39.78
C LYS A 6 2.79 -35.97 38.78
N ALA A 7 3.86 -35.21 38.53
CA ALA A 7 4.91 -35.48 37.55
C ALA A 7 4.32 -35.64 36.13
N GLY A 8 4.20 -34.56 35.37
CA GLY A 8 4.12 -34.55 33.92
C GLY A 8 5.46 -34.09 33.37
N GLY A 9 6.33 -35.05 33.02
CA GLY A 9 7.62 -34.82 32.40
C GLY A 9 7.45 -34.29 30.97
N TYR A 10 8.07 -33.17 30.68
CA TYR A 10 8.29 -32.71 29.31
C TYR A 10 9.32 -33.62 28.62
N PRO A 11 9.11 -34.06 27.41
CA PRO A 11 10.12 -34.83 26.68
C PRO A 11 11.31 -33.93 26.32
N ALA A 12 12.49 -34.49 26.55
CA ALA A 12 13.79 -33.89 26.29
C ALA A 12 13.89 -33.38 24.84
N GLY A 13 14.44 -32.19 24.70
CA GLY A 13 14.69 -31.52 23.45
C GLY A 13 15.58 -32.34 22.55
N LYS A 14 15.18 -32.49 21.28
CA LYS A 14 16.06 -32.92 20.20
C LYS A 14 17.13 -31.84 20.02
N GLN A 15 18.38 -32.27 20.23
CA GLN A 15 19.57 -31.50 19.93
C GLN A 15 19.59 -31.18 18.43
N VAL A 16 19.49 -29.91 18.07
CA VAL A 16 19.60 -29.42 16.69
C VAL A 16 21.10 -29.34 16.38
N ASP A 17 21.54 -30.13 15.40
CA ASP A 17 22.89 -30.12 14.86
C ASP A 17 23.16 -28.76 14.18
N PRO A 18 24.16 -27.97 14.62
CA PRO A 18 24.41 -26.62 14.06
C PRO A 18 25.12 -26.65 12.68
N HIS A 19 25.40 -27.82 12.10
CA HIS A 19 26.12 -27.96 10.83
C HIS A 19 25.28 -28.52 9.69
N ARG A 20 23.96 -28.61 9.83
CA ARG A 20 23.12 -28.92 8.69
C ARG A 20 22.90 -27.64 7.91
N GLU A 21 23.79 -27.38 6.97
CA GLU A 21 23.58 -26.42 5.87
C GLU A 21 22.24 -26.75 5.22
N ALA A 22 21.27 -25.90 5.47
CA ALA A 22 20.02 -25.88 4.73
C ALA A 22 20.33 -25.27 3.34
N ASP A 23 20.84 -26.08 2.44
CA ASP A 23 20.75 -25.87 1.02
C ASP A 23 19.26 -26.08 0.62
N GLY A 24 18.45 -25.11 0.93
CA GLY A 24 17.07 -24.94 0.55
C GLY A 24 16.95 -23.65 -0.22
N GLY A 25 17.67 -23.55 -1.32
CA GLY A 25 17.41 -22.58 -2.36
C GLY A 25 16.01 -22.85 -2.94
N GLU A 26 14.96 -22.44 -2.23
CA GLU A 26 13.67 -22.17 -2.87
C GLU A 26 13.90 -21.05 -3.87
N GLY A 27 14.32 -21.46 -5.06
CA GLY A 27 14.42 -20.63 -6.24
C GLY A 27 13.06 -19.96 -6.42
N ARG A 28 12.97 -18.71 -6.00
CA ARG A 28 11.89 -17.81 -6.33
C ARG A 28 11.75 -17.88 -7.84
N ILE A 29 10.73 -18.61 -8.32
CA ILE A 29 10.43 -18.70 -9.76
C ILE A 29 9.97 -17.31 -10.18
N VAL A 30 10.94 -16.45 -10.46
CA VAL A 30 10.69 -15.19 -11.15
C VAL A 30 10.58 -15.56 -12.63
N THR A 31 9.36 -15.67 -13.11
CA THR A 31 9.10 -15.89 -14.55
C THR A 31 9.75 -14.78 -15.36
N ASP A 32 10.13 -15.05 -16.59
CA ASP A 32 10.76 -14.07 -17.49
C ASP A 32 9.82 -12.88 -17.74
N GLU A 33 8.52 -13.13 -17.76
CA GLU A 33 7.44 -12.15 -17.84
C GLU A 33 7.36 -11.25 -16.60
N GLY A 34 7.50 -11.82 -15.39
CA GLY A 34 7.60 -11.04 -14.16
C GLY A 34 8.84 -10.15 -14.11
N ARG A 35 9.92 -10.53 -14.83
CA ARG A 35 11.10 -9.69 -15.03
C ARG A 35 10.84 -8.52 -15.98
N ARG A 36 10.14 -8.77 -17.10
CA ARG A 36 9.75 -7.72 -18.07
C ARG A 36 8.81 -6.70 -17.44
N ALA A 37 7.79 -7.15 -16.71
CA ALA A 37 6.87 -6.25 -16.00
C ALA A 37 7.61 -5.30 -15.05
N ARG A 38 8.60 -5.81 -14.32
CA ARG A 38 9.38 -5.00 -13.37
C ARG A 38 10.22 -3.92 -14.02
N SER A 39 10.73 -4.17 -15.21
CA SER A 39 11.57 -3.25 -15.97
C SER A 39 10.80 -2.38 -16.96
N THR A 40 9.47 -2.39 -16.93
CA THR A 40 8.64 -1.51 -17.75
C THR A 40 8.56 -0.12 -17.09
N PRO A 41 8.84 0.97 -17.80
CA PRO A 41 8.59 2.32 -17.30
C PRO A 41 7.10 2.53 -17.00
N VAL A 42 6.81 3.37 -16.01
CA VAL A 42 5.42 3.69 -15.63
C VAL A 42 4.61 4.23 -16.82
N ALA A 43 5.23 5.09 -17.65
CA ALA A 43 4.58 5.67 -18.82
C ALA A 43 4.23 4.65 -19.91
N ASP A 44 4.96 3.53 -19.99
CA ASP A 44 4.82 2.54 -21.08
C ASP A 44 3.92 1.36 -20.69
N ALA A 45 3.41 1.36 -19.46
CA ALA A 45 2.60 0.27 -18.96
C ALA A 45 1.13 0.45 -19.33
N GLU A 46 0.67 -0.31 -20.31
CA GLU A 46 -0.73 -0.32 -20.72
C GLU A 46 -1.69 -0.67 -19.57
N GLY A 47 -2.72 0.16 -19.40
CA GLY A 47 -3.75 -0.02 -18.38
C GLY A 47 -3.34 0.42 -16.98
N LEU A 48 -2.21 1.09 -16.82
CA LEU A 48 -1.92 1.92 -15.67
C LEU A 48 -2.39 3.35 -15.91
N LEU A 49 -2.52 4.12 -14.82
CA LEU A 49 -2.97 5.53 -14.84
C LEU A 49 -4.41 5.71 -15.37
N ALA A 50 -5.22 4.65 -15.32
CA ALA A 50 -6.63 4.72 -15.72
C ALA A 50 -7.50 5.41 -14.66
N ILE A 51 -7.06 5.38 -13.40
CA ILE A 51 -7.74 6.04 -12.29
C ILE A 51 -7.31 7.51 -12.26
N PRO A 52 -8.25 8.47 -12.37
CA PRO A 52 -7.89 9.87 -12.32
C PRO A 52 -7.36 10.25 -10.92
N PRO A 53 -6.34 11.11 -10.81
CA PRO A 53 -5.89 11.63 -9.54
C PRO A 53 -6.99 12.45 -8.85
N LEU A 54 -7.16 12.29 -7.54
CA LEU A 54 -7.94 13.19 -6.71
C LEU A 54 -6.97 14.10 -5.96
N LEU A 55 -7.04 15.41 -6.24
CA LEU A 55 -6.16 16.42 -5.67
C LEU A 55 -6.96 17.42 -4.86
N VAL A 56 -6.46 17.77 -3.69
CA VAL A 56 -7.03 18.80 -2.82
C VAL A 56 -5.92 19.74 -2.34
N THR A 57 -6.28 20.93 -1.91
CA THR A 57 -5.34 21.88 -1.28
C THR A 57 -5.11 21.52 0.18
N GLU A 58 -4.01 21.99 0.77
CA GLU A 58 -3.66 21.70 2.17
C GLU A 58 -4.69 22.24 3.18
N ASP A 59 -5.39 23.31 2.83
CA ASP A 59 -6.44 23.95 3.63
C ASP A 59 -7.84 23.35 3.43
N ALA A 60 -7.98 22.35 2.54
CA ALA A 60 -9.26 21.70 2.29
C ALA A 60 -9.82 21.02 3.56
N ASP A 61 -11.07 21.30 3.88
CA ASP A 61 -11.78 20.72 5.03
C ASP A 61 -11.93 19.20 4.90
N ILE A 62 -11.67 18.45 5.99
CA ILE A 62 -11.70 16.98 6.03
C ILE A 62 -13.04 16.41 5.55
N VAL A 63 -14.17 17.02 5.91
CA VAL A 63 -15.51 16.54 5.54
C VAL A 63 -15.73 16.72 4.04
N GLU A 64 -15.24 17.85 3.49
CA GLU A 64 -15.32 18.09 2.05
C GLU A 64 -14.43 17.13 1.26
N VAL A 65 -13.21 16.88 1.72
CA VAL A 65 -12.31 15.88 1.13
C VAL A 65 -12.95 14.49 1.15
N LEU A 66 -13.58 14.09 2.27
CA LEU A 66 -14.29 12.81 2.38
C LEU A 66 -15.46 12.72 1.39
N ARG A 67 -16.20 13.80 1.19
CA ARG A 67 -17.30 13.85 0.20
C ARG A 67 -16.77 13.67 -1.23
N GLN A 68 -15.67 14.32 -1.59
CA GLN A 68 -15.03 14.17 -2.90
C GLN A 68 -14.48 12.74 -3.08
N ALA A 69 -13.81 12.19 -2.07
CA ALA A 69 -13.32 10.80 -2.10
C ALA A 69 -14.47 9.78 -2.25
N SER A 70 -15.61 10.03 -1.60
CA SER A 70 -16.80 9.17 -1.74
C SER A 70 -17.39 9.17 -3.15
N ALA A 71 -17.23 10.27 -3.87
CA ALA A 71 -17.65 10.37 -5.28
C ALA A 71 -16.67 9.72 -6.25
N GLN A 72 -15.42 9.45 -5.82
CA GLN A 72 -14.36 8.83 -6.62
C GLN A 72 -13.70 7.66 -5.86
N PRO A 73 -14.43 6.56 -5.60
CA PRO A 73 -13.98 5.49 -4.71
C PRO A 73 -12.78 4.68 -5.23
N GLN A 74 -12.42 4.82 -6.51
CA GLN A 74 -11.23 4.16 -7.06
C GLN A 74 -9.92 4.80 -6.56
N THR A 75 -9.93 6.10 -6.23
CA THR A 75 -8.76 6.80 -5.72
C THR A 75 -8.66 6.62 -4.21
N ARG A 76 -7.78 5.73 -3.76
CA ARG A 76 -7.61 5.37 -2.35
C ARG A 76 -6.59 6.22 -1.60
N VAL A 77 -5.84 7.02 -2.31
CA VAL A 77 -4.85 7.93 -1.75
C VAL A 77 -5.05 9.29 -2.42
N ILE A 78 -5.50 10.28 -1.66
CA ILE A 78 -5.76 11.63 -2.13
C ILE A 78 -4.45 12.41 -2.13
N GLY A 79 -4.15 13.15 -3.18
CA GLY A 79 -2.99 14.04 -3.25
C GLY A 79 -3.28 15.39 -2.62
N VAL A 80 -2.37 15.88 -1.79
CA VAL A 80 -2.44 17.21 -1.21
C VAL A 80 -1.42 18.10 -1.90
N VAL A 81 -1.88 19.20 -2.48
CA VAL A 81 -1.06 20.13 -3.24
C VAL A 81 -1.00 21.51 -2.59
N ASP A 82 0.11 22.19 -2.80
CA ASP A 82 0.26 23.60 -2.42
C ASP A 82 -0.44 24.54 -3.42
N ALA A 83 -0.35 25.85 -3.16
CA ALA A 83 -0.92 26.89 -4.03
C ALA A 83 -0.31 26.92 -5.45
N ASN A 84 0.85 26.30 -5.67
CA ASN A 84 1.51 26.18 -6.98
C ASN A 84 1.15 24.87 -7.71
N GLY A 85 0.33 24.03 -7.09
CA GLY A 85 -0.03 22.71 -7.60
C GLY A 85 1.08 21.64 -7.42
N ILE A 86 2.05 21.89 -6.54
CA ILE A 86 3.10 20.93 -6.21
C ILE A 86 2.58 19.96 -5.16
N LEU A 87 2.82 18.67 -5.34
CA LEU A 87 2.41 17.65 -4.38
C LEU A 87 3.27 17.75 -3.10
N ILE A 88 2.64 18.12 -2.00
CA ILE A 88 3.30 18.30 -0.69
C ILE A 88 2.99 17.16 0.28
N GLY A 89 1.93 16.40 0.04
CA GLY A 89 1.54 15.28 0.87
C GLY A 89 0.57 14.35 0.18
N VAL A 90 0.23 13.26 0.86
CA VAL A 90 -0.86 12.37 0.47
C VAL A 90 -1.72 12.03 1.68
N LEU A 91 -2.99 11.77 1.43
CA LEU A 91 -3.98 11.42 2.45
C LEU A 91 -4.61 10.08 2.09
N PRO A 92 -4.14 8.96 2.68
CA PRO A 92 -4.76 7.66 2.51
C PRO A 92 -6.21 7.67 3.02
N ILE A 93 -7.11 6.99 2.31
CA ILE A 93 -8.56 7.00 2.62
C ILE A 93 -8.84 6.50 4.04
N LEU A 94 -8.08 5.52 4.56
CA LEU A 94 -8.23 5.05 5.93
C LEU A 94 -7.94 6.16 6.94
N ARG A 95 -6.83 6.89 6.75
CA ARG A 95 -6.45 8.02 7.63
C ARG A 95 -7.48 9.16 7.58
N LEU A 96 -8.03 9.43 6.41
CA LEU A 96 -9.12 10.40 6.24
C LEU A 96 -10.38 9.96 7.02
N ALA A 97 -10.73 8.67 6.93
CA ALA A 97 -11.85 8.10 7.68
C ALA A 97 -11.61 8.17 9.20
N GLU A 98 -10.40 7.84 9.66
CA GLU A 98 -10.00 7.94 11.06
C GLU A 98 -10.11 9.39 11.59
N ALA A 99 -9.62 10.37 10.82
CA ALA A 99 -9.75 11.78 11.15
C ALA A 99 -11.22 12.21 11.33
N TYR A 100 -12.11 11.75 10.46
CA TYR A 100 -13.55 12.02 10.58
C TYR A 100 -14.17 11.26 11.77
N LEU A 101 -13.91 9.94 11.89
CA LEU A 101 -14.50 9.08 12.92
C LEU A 101 -14.05 9.47 14.33
N SER A 102 -12.84 10.01 14.48
CA SER A 102 -12.36 10.52 15.78
C SER A 102 -13.27 11.61 16.37
N HIS A 103 -14.04 12.32 15.54
CA HIS A 103 -14.97 13.35 15.96
C HIS A 103 -16.39 12.81 16.20
N VAL A 104 -16.77 11.73 15.51
CA VAL A 104 -18.14 11.17 15.53
C VAL A 104 -18.27 9.99 16.47
N SER A 105 -17.23 9.13 16.51
CA SER A 105 -17.20 7.87 17.27
C SER A 105 -15.76 7.58 17.71
N PRO A 106 -15.20 8.35 18.67
CA PRO A 106 -13.80 8.24 19.07
C PRO A 106 -13.44 6.86 19.62
N GLU A 107 -14.39 6.13 20.19
CA GLU A 107 -14.20 4.77 20.70
C GLU A 107 -13.76 3.77 19.64
N VAL A 108 -14.16 3.96 18.39
CA VAL A 108 -13.78 3.06 17.27
C VAL A 108 -12.28 3.19 16.96
N VAL A 109 -11.75 4.41 17.03
CA VAL A 109 -10.34 4.68 16.70
C VAL A 109 -9.43 4.39 17.89
N LEU A 110 -9.93 4.58 19.13
CA LEU A 110 -9.18 4.30 20.36
C LEU A 110 -8.85 2.84 20.59
N SER A 111 -9.65 1.90 20.04
CA SER A 111 -9.45 0.46 20.22
C SER A 111 -8.14 -0.08 19.66
N ASP A 112 -7.54 0.61 18.69
CA ASP A 112 -6.34 0.16 17.98
C ASP A 112 -5.03 0.77 18.50
N ILE A 113 -5.07 1.57 19.56
CA ILE A 113 -3.87 2.19 20.14
C ILE A 113 -3.10 1.16 20.96
N SER A 114 -1.97 0.71 20.43
CA SER A 114 -1.12 -0.32 21.04
C SER A 114 0.16 0.20 21.68
N ASP A 115 0.63 1.39 21.31
CA ASP A 115 1.89 1.95 21.80
C ASP A 115 1.91 3.50 21.78
N LEU A 116 3.02 4.09 22.27
CA LEU A 116 3.19 5.55 22.34
C LEU A 116 3.29 6.23 20.97
N ALA A 117 3.76 5.54 19.94
CA ALA A 117 3.84 6.10 18.59
C ALA A 117 2.44 6.19 17.98
N ALA A 118 1.64 5.13 18.12
CA ALA A 118 0.22 5.11 17.75
C ALA A 118 -0.57 6.19 18.50
N LEU A 119 -0.30 6.39 19.79
CA LEU A 119 -0.96 7.44 20.58
C LEU A 119 -0.64 8.86 20.07
N ARG A 120 0.61 9.12 19.68
CA ARG A 120 1.01 10.43 19.12
C ARG A 120 0.40 10.68 17.76
N ASP A 121 0.38 9.67 16.90
CA ASP A 121 -0.25 9.76 15.59
C ASP A 121 -1.77 9.95 15.72
N TYR A 122 -2.39 9.25 16.63
CA TYR A 122 -3.79 9.43 17.00
C TYR A 122 -4.10 10.87 17.46
N GLY A 123 -3.26 11.46 18.30
CA GLY A 123 -3.42 12.85 18.72
C GLY A 123 -3.49 13.82 17.54
N ARG A 124 -2.63 13.63 16.53
CA ARG A 124 -2.67 14.42 15.29
C ARG A 124 -3.94 14.21 14.50
N VAL A 125 -4.39 12.95 14.41
CA VAL A 125 -5.60 12.59 13.67
C VAL A 125 -6.85 13.20 14.29
N ILE A 126 -6.97 13.19 15.62
CA ILE A 126 -8.10 13.82 16.34
C ILE A 126 -8.17 15.33 16.11
N GLU A 127 -7.02 16.00 16.10
CA GLU A 127 -6.95 17.45 15.98
C GLU A 127 -7.10 17.93 14.52
N ALA A 128 -6.96 17.02 13.54
CA ALA A 128 -6.99 17.34 12.12
C ALA A 128 -8.33 17.95 11.70
N ARG A 129 -8.28 19.09 11.04
CA ARG A 129 -9.43 19.80 10.45
C ARG A 129 -9.27 19.93 8.95
N THR A 130 -8.03 19.96 8.48
CA THR A 130 -7.69 20.14 7.07
C THR A 130 -6.93 18.95 6.51
N ALA A 131 -6.86 18.87 5.19
CA ALA A 131 -6.05 17.87 4.50
C ALA A 131 -4.57 17.95 4.92
N GLY A 132 -4.05 19.15 5.10
CA GLY A 132 -2.68 19.42 5.57
C GLY A 132 -2.40 18.86 6.96
N ASP A 133 -3.37 18.96 7.89
CA ASP A 133 -3.23 18.42 9.24
C ASP A 133 -3.12 16.89 9.26
N ALA A 134 -3.89 16.22 8.37
CA ALA A 134 -4.00 14.76 8.33
C ALA A 134 -3.03 14.10 7.36
N MET A 135 -2.43 14.83 6.41
CA MET A 135 -1.57 14.25 5.36
C MET A 135 -0.31 13.58 5.93
N VAL A 136 0.21 12.64 5.15
CA VAL A 136 1.53 12.03 5.37
C VAL A 136 2.48 12.43 4.23
N PRO A 137 3.80 12.22 4.35
CA PRO A 137 4.75 12.53 3.28
C PRO A 137 4.34 11.90 1.95
N PRO A 138 4.54 12.59 0.82
CA PRO A 138 4.08 12.13 -0.48
C PRO A 138 4.82 10.86 -0.93
N VAL A 139 4.09 9.99 -1.64
CA VAL A 139 4.62 8.82 -2.32
C VAL A 139 4.57 9.11 -3.81
N THR A 140 5.74 9.37 -4.40
CA THR A 140 5.87 9.85 -5.78
C THR A 140 6.79 8.98 -6.60
N VAL A 141 6.49 8.88 -7.89
CA VAL A 141 7.35 8.32 -8.92
C VAL A 141 7.34 9.24 -10.14
N THR A 142 8.33 9.11 -11.02
CA THR A 142 8.31 9.77 -12.32
C THR A 142 7.86 8.79 -13.40
N ALA A 143 7.39 9.32 -14.53
CA ALA A 143 6.94 8.53 -15.68
C ALA A 143 8.03 7.57 -16.24
N THR A 144 9.30 7.91 -16.07
CA THR A 144 10.46 7.12 -16.54
C THR A 144 10.95 6.07 -15.53
N GLN A 145 10.47 6.12 -14.29
CA GLN A 145 10.81 5.11 -13.29
C GLN A 145 10.05 3.80 -13.57
N PHE A 146 10.66 2.69 -13.13
CA PHE A 146 10.10 1.36 -13.36
C PHE A 146 8.97 1.02 -12.38
N ILE A 147 8.03 0.20 -12.83
CA ILE A 147 6.90 -0.29 -12.04
C ILE A 147 7.36 -0.96 -10.74
N ASP A 148 8.46 -1.71 -10.77
CA ASP A 148 9.03 -2.35 -9.59
C ASP A 148 9.45 -1.34 -8.52
N HIS A 149 9.91 -0.15 -8.92
CA HIS A 149 10.23 0.92 -7.99
C HIS A 149 8.95 1.47 -7.32
N ALA A 150 7.90 1.72 -8.11
CA ALA A 150 6.61 2.18 -7.59
C ALA A 150 6.03 1.18 -6.58
N PHE A 151 6.05 -0.12 -6.92
CA PHE A 151 5.57 -1.17 -6.03
C PHE A 151 6.35 -1.21 -4.70
N ARG A 152 7.69 -1.21 -4.76
CA ARG A 152 8.53 -1.20 -3.54
C ARG A 152 8.27 0.02 -2.66
N LEU A 153 8.08 1.18 -3.29
CA LEU A 153 7.82 2.42 -2.57
C LEU A 153 6.46 2.35 -1.84
N MET A 154 5.39 1.93 -2.52
CA MET A 154 4.07 1.73 -1.91
C MET A 154 4.15 0.72 -0.76
N HIS A 155 4.81 -0.43 -0.99
CA HIS A 155 4.98 -1.48 0.01
C HIS A 155 5.73 -0.98 1.26
N SER A 156 6.86 -0.30 1.08
CA SER A 156 7.68 0.20 2.19
C SER A 156 6.99 1.28 3.02
N ARG A 157 6.04 2.00 2.42
CA ARG A 157 5.26 3.06 3.07
C ARG A 157 3.89 2.59 3.55
N HIS A 158 3.50 1.33 3.29
CA HIS A 158 2.17 0.76 3.59
C HIS A 158 1.02 1.60 3.00
N ILE A 159 1.24 2.11 1.78
CA ILE A 159 0.28 2.94 1.04
C ILE A 159 -0.10 2.24 -0.26
N SER A 160 -1.40 2.25 -0.59
CA SER A 160 -1.96 1.55 -1.76
C SER A 160 -1.96 2.36 -3.05
N GLY A 161 -1.31 3.51 -3.09
CA GLY A 161 -1.22 4.35 -4.28
C GLY A 161 -0.02 5.28 -4.27
N ALA A 162 0.42 5.71 -5.45
CA ALA A 162 1.49 6.68 -5.65
C ALA A 162 1.11 7.68 -6.73
N TYR A 163 1.65 8.87 -6.64
CA TYR A 163 1.47 9.91 -7.65
C TYR A 163 2.62 9.91 -8.63
N VAL A 164 2.30 9.96 -9.92
CA VAL A 164 3.28 10.27 -10.96
C VAL A 164 3.44 11.77 -11.01
N VAL A 165 4.67 12.26 -10.88
CA VAL A 165 4.96 13.69 -10.89
C VAL A 165 5.91 14.08 -12.01
N ASP A 166 5.76 15.31 -12.48
CA ASP A 166 6.72 15.94 -13.41
C ASP A 166 7.99 16.43 -12.69
N ALA A 167 8.91 17.03 -13.44
CA ALA A 167 10.16 17.58 -12.91
C ALA A 167 9.93 18.74 -11.92
N GLY A 168 8.77 19.38 -11.94
CA GLY A 168 8.36 20.42 -11.02
C GLY A 168 7.63 19.91 -9.77
N GLY A 169 7.47 18.60 -9.64
CA GLY A 169 6.73 17.98 -8.54
C GLY A 169 5.20 18.07 -8.66
N ARG A 170 4.68 18.44 -9.85
CA ARG A 170 3.24 18.48 -10.09
C ARG A 170 2.71 17.11 -10.45
N PRO A 171 1.58 16.68 -9.87
CA PRO A 171 0.93 15.41 -10.20
C PRO A 171 0.48 15.38 -11.67
N THR A 172 0.90 14.35 -12.40
CA THR A 172 0.50 14.09 -13.80
C THR A 172 -0.30 12.80 -13.95
N GLY A 173 -0.35 11.97 -12.90
CA GLY A 173 -1.09 10.71 -12.88
C GLY A 173 -1.15 10.10 -11.49
N TYR A 174 -1.97 9.08 -11.37
CA TYR A 174 -2.12 8.30 -10.14
C TYR A 174 -1.95 6.81 -10.45
N LEU A 175 -1.18 6.10 -9.64
CA LEU A 175 -0.98 4.66 -9.70
C LEU A 175 -1.69 4.01 -8.51
N ASP A 176 -2.58 3.08 -8.77
CA ASP A 176 -3.19 2.25 -7.74
C ASP A 176 -2.52 0.88 -7.65
N LEU A 177 -2.41 0.35 -6.44
CA LEU A 177 -1.81 -0.97 -6.20
C LEU A 177 -2.54 -2.09 -6.95
N LEU A 178 -3.88 -2.02 -7.09
CA LEU A 178 -4.64 -3.03 -7.83
C LEU A 178 -4.42 -2.94 -9.33
N GLU A 179 -4.19 -1.74 -9.90
CA GLU A 179 -3.80 -1.62 -11.31
C GLU A 179 -2.45 -2.32 -11.55
N LEU A 180 -1.48 -2.14 -10.64
CA LEU A 180 -0.20 -2.84 -10.70
C LEU A 180 -0.36 -4.36 -10.60
N VAL A 181 -1.16 -4.85 -9.67
CA VAL A 181 -1.43 -6.29 -9.53
C VAL A 181 -2.14 -6.83 -10.78
N ALA A 182 -3.13 -6.11 -11.31
CA ALA A 182 -3.83 -6.50 -12.53
C ALA A 182 -2.91 -6.55 -13.75
N LEU A 183 -1.94 -5.65 -13.86
CA LEU A 183 -0.90 -5.69 -14.90
C LEU A 183 -0.07 -6.98 -14.79
N PHE A 184 0.42 -7.32 -13.60
CA PHE A 184 1.18 -8.56 -13.38
C PHE A 184 0.36 -9.81 -13.70
N LEU A 185 -0.94 -9.84 -13.34
CA LEU A 185 -1.83 -10.96 -13.64
C LEU A 185 -2.05 -11.12 -15.16
N ARG A 186 -2.24 -10.04 -15.89
CA ARG A 186 -2.40 -10.09 -17.36
C ARG A 186 -1.15 -10.63 -18.04
N GLN A 187 0.02 -10.22 -17.59
CA GLN A 187 1.29 -10.66 -18.15
C GLN A 187 1.62 -12.12 -17.80
N SER A 188 1.15 -12.61 -16.65
CA SER A 188 1.33 -14.02 -16.24
C SER A 188 0.30 -14.98 -16.83
N GLY A 189 -0.80 -14.48 -17.38
CA GLY A 189 -1.90 -15.30 -17.94
C GLY A 189 -1.80 -15.56 -19.43
N GLY A 190 -0.91 -14.90 -20.15
CA GLY A 190 -0.77 -15.02 -21.62
C GLY A 190 -0.24 -16.35 -22.14
N ASP A 191 0.28 -17.23 -21.26
CA ASP A 191 0.85 -18.54 -21.66
C ASP A 191 0.02 -19.76 -21.21
N ARG A 192 -1.26 -19.59 -20.96
CA ARG A 192 -2.17 -20.75 -20.92
C ARG A 192 -2.63 -21.03 -22.33
N GLY A 193 -1.75 -21.78 -23.08
CA GLY A 193 -2.07 -22.30 -24.39
C GLY A 193 -3.46 -22.91 -24.42
N GLU A 194 -4.20 -22.62 -25.49
CA GLU A 194 -5.41 -23.36 -25.89
C GLU A 194 -5.13 -24.87 -25.75
N PRO A 195 -6.00 -25.63 -25.12
CA PRO A 195 -5.89 -27.09 -25.19
C PRO A 195 -5.94 -27.49 -26.66
N ASP A 196 -4.87 -28.14 -27.13
CA ASP A 196 -4.81 -28.77 -28.46
C ASP A 196 -5.93 -29.85 -28.58
N ASP A 197 -7.06 -29.44 -29.05
CA ASP A 197 -8.24 -30.28 -29.27
C ASP A 197 -8.08 -31.09 -30.58
N ARG A 198 -6.94 -31.79 -30.68
CA ARG A 198 -6.71 -32.81 -31.71
C ARG A 198 -6.73 -34.18 -31.06
N ILE A 199 -7.95 -34.66 -30.85
CA ILE A 199 -8.17 -36.10 -30.63
C ILE A 199 -8.46 -36.71 -32.02
N PRO A 200 -7.74 -37.77 -32.40
CA PRO A 200 -7.91 -38.49 -33.67
C PRO A 200 -9.23 -39.26 -33.74
#